data_33a5f970a6d1b3f6090bf21fc7ac4568
#
_entry.id   33a5f970a6d1b3f6090bf21fc7ac4568
#
_cell.length_a   1.000
_cell.length_b   1.000
_cell.length_c   1.000
_cell.angle_alpha   90.00
_cell.angle_beta   90.00
_cell.angle_gamma   90.00
#
_symmetry.space_group_name_H-M   'P 1'
#
loop_
_entity.id
_entity.type
_entity.pdbx_description
1 polymer ?
#
loop_
_entity_poly.entity_id
_entity_poly.type
_entity_poly.pdbx_seq_one_letter_code
_entity_poly.pdbx_strand_id
1 'polypeptide(L)'
;MKKIITVIIVSLISAQPETPADSLLKSSKTSLSQKAFIFPIVQWQKISYKSEAFNCQFHPSCSNYCSLAIKEYGSLYGTIIGLDRITRCNPSALYYHQKINGLYKNEDGRLIDYVSPTYYQKGNKSAVLSSVLAIIPGMGKIYSGRVYD
;
A
#
# COMPACT_ATOMS: atom_id res chain seq x y z
N MET A 1 26.61 20.96 26.75
CA MET A 1 26.68 19.72 25.95
C MET A 1 25.30 19.14 25.61
N LYS A 2 24.36 18.95 26.56
CA LYS A 2 23.02 18.40 26.27
C LYS A 2 22.24 19.15 25.17
N LYS A 3 22.25 20.50 25.17
CA LYS A 3 21.55 21.32 24.15
C LYS A 3 22.15 21.16 22.74
N ILE A 4 23.46 21.00 22.62
CA ILE A 4 24.14 20.79 21.32
C ILE A 4 23.79 19.42 20.75
N ILE A 5 23.77 18.39 21.58
CA ILE A 5 23.37 17.03 21.15
C ILE A 5 21.92 17.00 20.67
N THR A 6 21.01 17.71 21.37
CA THR A 6 19.61 17.82 20.97
C THR A 6 19.45 18.50 19.59
N VAL A 7 20.20 19.58 19.34
CA VAL A 7 20.19 20.29 18.06
C VAL A 7 20.74 19.42 16.93
N ILE A 8 21.82 18.66 17.18
CA ILE A 8 22.39 17.74 16.18
C ILE A 8 21.42 16.60 15.86
N ILE A 9 20.74 16.02 16.85
CA ILE A 9 19.76 14.97 16.64
C ILE A 9 18.56 15.49 15.84
N VAL A 10 18.07 16.69 16.15
CA VAL A 10 16.96 17.32 15.42
C VAL A 10 17.36 17.62 13.96
N SER A 11 18.59 18.12 13.73
CA SER A 11 19.07 18.41 12.37
C SER A 11 19.30 17.13 11.53
N LEU A 12 19.72 16.03 12.14
CA LEU A 12 19.87 14.73 11.47
C LEU A 12 18.51 14.13 11.08
N ILE A 13 17.46 14.36 11.88
CA ILE A 13 16.09 13.93 11.55
C ILE A 13 15.53 14.74 10.37
N SER A 14 15.92 16.00 10.23
CA SER A 14 15.45 16.89 9.16
C SER A 14 16.11 16.61 7.79
N ALA A 15 17.24 15.92 7.74
CA ALA A 15 18.02 15.67 6.53
C ALA A 15 17.64 14.36 5.79
N GLN A 16 16.54 13.70 6.16
CA GLN A 16 16.13 12.48 5.46
C GLN A 16 15.44 12.83 4.14
N PRO A 17 15.77 12.12 3.03
CA PRO A 17 15.10 12.34 1.75
C PRO A 17 13.60 12.17 1.89
N GLU A 18 12.86 13.05 1.22
CA GLU A 18 11.40 12.99 1.22
C GLU A 18 10.92 11.69 0.54
N THR A 19 10.07 10.96 1.21
CA THR A 19 9.44 9.76 0.64
C THR A 19 8.17 10.14 -0.12
N PRO A 20 7.70 9.32 -1.08
CA PRO A 20 6.46 9.60 -1.80
C PRO A 20 5.26 9.82 -0.87
N ALA A 21 5.20 9.16 0.28
CA ALA A 21 4.12 9.33 1.25
C ALA A 21 4.25 10.62 2.09
N ASP A 22 5.45 11.21 2.23
CA ASP A 22 5.63 12.50 2.93
C ASP A 22 4.83 13.62 2.29
N SER A 23 4.73 13.65 0.96
CA SER A 23 3.94 14.65 0.22
C SER A 23 2.46 14.59 0.60
N LEU A 24 1.93 13.39 0.88
CA LEU A 24 0.56 13.19 1.32
C LEU A 24 0.32 13.67 2.75
N LEU A 25 1.29 13.48 3.65
CA LEU A 25 1.21 14.03 5.01
C LEU A 25 1.19 15.56 5.03
N LYS A 26 1.98 16.19 4.15
CA LYS A 26 2.06 17.66 4.04
C LYS A 26 0.84 18.26 3.34
N SER A 27 0.11 17.46 2.55
CA SER A 27 -1.03 17.96 1.77
C SER A 27 -2.18 18.43 2.66
N SER A 28 -2.73 19.61 2.33
CA SER A 28 -3.96 20.14 2.95
C SER A 28 -5.21 19.35 2.56
N LYS A 29 -5.15 18.62 1.42
CA LYS A 29 -6.28 17.80 0.93
C LYS A 29 -6.39 16.44 1.63
N THR A 30 -5.43 16.09 2.49
CA THR A 30 -5.43 14.85 3.28
C THR A 30 -6.02 15.13 4.65
N SER A 31 -7.08 14.41 5.03
CA SER A 31 -7.74 14.57 6.33
C SER A 31 -6.83 14.13 7.49
N LEU A 32 -7.13 14.57 8.71
CA LEU A 32 -6.35 14.23 9.89
C LEU A 32 -6.34 12.71 10.14
N SER A 33 -7.46 12.03 9.95
CA SER A 33 -7.55 10.58 10.07
C SER A 33 -6.67 9.86 9.04
N GLN A 34 -6.69 10.30 7.77
CA GLN A 34 -5.81 9.76 6.73
C GLN A 34 -4.33 9.97 7.05
N LYS A 35 -3.97 11.16 7.56
CA LYS A 35 -2.59 11.45 7.99
C LYS A 35 -2.12 10.51 9.10
N ALA A 36 -2.99 10.21 10.07
CA ALA A 36 -2.66 9.27 11.15
C ALA A 36 -2.34 7.86 10.62
N PHE A 37 -3.06 7.40 9.59
CA PHE A 37 -2.81 6.10 8.96
C PHE A 37 -1.63 6.10 7.99
N ILE A 38 -1.34 7.23 7.33
CA ILE A 38 -0.18 7.37 6.42
C ILE A 38 1.12 7.53 7.20
N PHE A 39 1.09 8.12 8.40
CA PHE A 39 2.29 8.37 9.20
C PHE A 39 3.18 7.13 9.42
N PRO A 40 2.67 5.96 9.87
CA PRO A 40 3.50 4.77 10.01
C PRO A 40 4.08 4.28 8.68
N ILE A 41 3.38 4.49 7.56
CA ILE A 41 3.87 4.13 6.23
C ILE A 41 5.08 4.99 5.86
N VAL A 42 5.05 6.28 6.16
CA VAL A 42 6.19 7.19 5.95
C VAL A 42 7.41 6.72 6.75
N GLN A 43 7.22 6.36 8.03
CA GLN A 43 8.33 5.85 8.85
C GLN A 43 8.92 4.57 8.26
N TRP A 44 8.06 3.66 7.80
CA TRP A 44 8.49 2.44 7.10
C TRP A 44 9.27 2.76 5.82
N GLN A 45 8.80 3.69 4.99
CA GLN A 45 9.50 4.08 3.76
C GLN A 45 10.90 4.65 4.03
N LYS A 46 11.07 5.45 5.10
CA LYS A 46 12.37 5.98 5.50
C LYS A 46 13.39 4.90 5.87
N ILE A 47 12.91 3.76 6.36
CA ILE A 47 13.75 2.60 6.69
C ILE A 47 13.97 1.72 5.45
N SER A 48 12.88 1.35 4.77
CA SER A 48 12.89 0.34 3.71
C SER A 48 13.59 0.83 2.43
N TYR A 49 13.48 2.11 2.08
CA TYR A 49 14.12 2.64 0.86
C TYR A 49 15.65 2.78 0.98
N LYS A 50 16.20 2.62 2.17
CA LYS A 50 17.65 2.57 2.38
C LYS A 50 18.25 1.19 2.16
N SER A 51 17.43 0.16 2.06
CA SER A 51 17.86 -1.23 1.97
C SER A 51 17.33 -1.90 0.71
N GLU A 52 18.22 -2.47 -0.07
CA GLU A 52 17.87 -3.28 -1.25
C GLU A 52 17.11 -4.56 -0.90
N ALA A 53 17.22 -5.01 0.36
CA ALA A 53 16.54 -6.21 0.85
C ALA A 53 15.00 -6.11 0.81
N PHE A 54 14.46 -4.88 0.75
CA PHE A 54 13.00 -4.62 0.74
C PHE A 54 12.48 -4.23 -0.65
N ASN A 55 13.10 -4.73 -1.72
CA ASN A 55 12.63 -4.48 -3.08
C ASN A 55 11.22 -5.03 -3.28
N CYS A 56 10.31 -4.15 -3.68
CA CYS A 56 8.94 -4.51 -3.98
C CYS A 56 8.80 -4.96 -5.43
N GLN A 57 8.10 -6.07 -5.67
CA GLN A 57 7.83 -6.60 -7.02
C GLN A 57 6.82 -5.75 -7.81
N PHE A 58 6.13 -4.84 -7.14
CA PHE A 58 5.10 -4.00 -7.74
C PHE A 58 5.56 -2.56 -7.95
N HIS A 59 5.01 -1.92 -8.99
CA HIS A 59 5.09 -0.49 -9.21
C HIS A 59 3.68 0.13 -9.22
N PRO A 60 3.41 1.14 -8.38
CA PRO A 60 4.23 1.67 -7.28
C PRO A 60 4.46 0.64 -6.17
N SER A 61 5.44 0.86 -5.30
CA SER A 61 5.71 -0.03 -4.16
C SER A 61 4.47 -0.22 -3.28
N CYS A 62 4.38 -1.35 -2.55
CA CYS A 62 3.21 -1.65 -1.73
C CYS A 62 2.93 -0.56 -0.67
N SER A 63 3.97 0.02 -0.08
CA SER A 63 3.82 1.14 0.85
C SER A 63 3.29 2.42 0.19
N ASN A 64 3.76 2.72 -1.03
CA ASN A 64 3.26 3.87 -1.78
C ASN A 64 1.81 3.64 -2.24
N TYR A 65 1.50 2.46 -2.74
CA TYR A 65 0.14 2.08 -3.09
C TYR A 65 -0.82 2.20 -1.89
N CYS A 66 -0.43 1.71 -0.71
CA CYS A 66 -1.25 1.81 0.51
C CYS A 66 -1.53 3.27 0.88
N SER A 67 -0.52 4.15 0.83
CA SER A 67 -0.70 5.57 1.13
C SER A 67 -1.62 6.27 0.12
N LEU A 68 -1.53 5.93 -1.17
CA LEU A 68 -2.42 6.43 -2.21
C LEU A 68 -3.84 5.90 -2.05
N ALA A 69 -4.01 4.62 -1.69
CA ALA A 69 -5.32 4.03 -1.42
C ALA A 69 -6.00 4.69 -0.21
N ILE A 70 -5.25 4.98 0.86
CA ILE A 70 -5.77 5.72 2.02
C ILE A 70 -6.23 7.12 1.61
N LYS A 71 -5.48 7.81 0.76
CA LYS A 71 -5.88 9.12 0.25
C LYS A 71 -7.18 9.05 -0.56
N GLU A 72 -7.31 8.05 -1.43
CA GLU A 72 -8.41 7.94 -2.39
C GLU A 72 -9.69 7.40 -1.74
N TYR A 73 -9.58 6.34 -0.94
CA TYR A 73 -10.72 5.62 -0.36
C TYR A 73 -10.97 5.90 1.13
N GLY A 74 -10.16 6.75 1.75
CA GLY A 74 -10.22 7.03 3.18
C GLY A 74 -9.42 6.06 4.04
N SER A 75 -9.33 6.36 5.34
CA SER A 75 -8.38 5.73 6.27
C SER A 75 -8.56 4.22 6.37
N LEU A 76 -9.77 3.75 6.68
CA LEU A 76 -10.04 2.32 6.90
C LEU A 76 -10.04 1.54 5.58
N TYR A 77 -10.83 1.99 4.61
CA TYR A 77 -10.99 1.28 3.34
C TYR A 77 -9.67 1.24 2.55
N GLY A 78 -8.97 2.37 2.47
CA GLY A 78 -7.67 2.44 1.83
C GLY A 78 -6.62 1.56 2.50
N THR A 79 -6.66 1.44 3.83
CA THR A 79 -5.76 0.53 4.55
C THR A 79 -6.04 -0.93 4.22
N ILE A 80 -7.31 -1.34 4.18
CA ILE A 80 -7.70 -2.71 3.80
C ILE A 80 -7.24 -3.05 2.38
N ILE A 81 -7.43 -2.12 1.43
CA ILE A 81 -6.97 -2.25 0.03
C ILE A 81 -5.45 -2.38 -0.03
N GLY A 82 -4.73 -1.58 0.75
CA GLY A 82 -3.27 -1.64 0.83
C GLY A 82 -2.76 -2.95 1.43
N LEU A 83 -3.41 -3.43 2.49
CA LEU A 83 -3.06 -4.71 3.12
C LEU A 83 -3.34 -5.90 2.20
N ASP A 84 -4.47 -5.91 1.47
CA ASP A 84 -4.77 -6.92 0.46
C ASP A 84 -3.64 -7.02 -0.58
N ARG A 85 -3.12 -5.88 -1.05
CA ARG A 85 -1.99 -5.89 -1.98
C ARG A 85 -0.70 -6.43 -1.36
N ILE A 86 -0.43 -6.12 -0.10
CA ILE A 86 0.75 -6.64 0.61
C ILE A 86 0.69 -8.16 0.70
N THR A 87 -0.47 -8.75 0.97
CA THR A 87 -0.62 -10.22 1.02
C THR A 87 -0.36 -10.90 -0.33
N ARG A 88 -0.61 -10.18 -1.43
CA ARG A 88 -0.31 -10.65 -2.80
C ARG A 88 1.14 -10.42 -3.22
N CYS A 89 1.92 -9.64 -2.45
CA CYS A 89 3.34 -9.38 -2.74
C CYS A 89 4.23 -10.53 -2.22
N ASN A 90 4.25 -11.61 -2.97
CA ASN A 90 5.06 -12.81 -2.68
C ASN A 90 5.73 -13.32 -3.96
N PRO A 91 6.76 -14.19 -3.89
CA PRO A 91 7.46 -14.70 -5.08
C PRO A 91 6.56 -15.38 -6.11
N SER A 92 5.47 -16.01 -5.67
CA SER A 92 4.50 -16.67 -6.56
C SER A 92 3.62 -15.67 -7.33
N ALA A 93 3.49 -14.45 -6.83
CA ALA A 93 2.71 -13.40 -7.49
C ALA A 93 3.29 -13.04 -8.86
N LEU A 94 4.62 -12.97 -8.99
CA LEU A 94 5.29 -12.72 -10.26
C LEU A 94 4.91 -13.77 -11.30
N TYR A 95 4.98 -15.04 -10.93
CA TYR A 95 4.64 -16.16 -11.82
C TYR A 95 3.16 -16.15 -12.23
N TYR A 96 2.26 -15.85 -11.30
CA TYR A 96 0.83 -15.72 -11.57
C TYR A 96 0.53 -14.59 -12.55
N HIS A 97 1.11 -13.41 -12.31
CA HIS A 97 0.91 -12.24 -13.18
C HIS A 97 1.51 -12.43 -14.57
N GLN A 98 2.59 -13.18 -14.71
CA GLN A 98 3.12 -13.58 -16.02
C GLN A 98 2.12 -14.38 -16.82
N LYS A 99 1.38 -15.29 -16.18
CA LYS A 99 0.35 -16.12 -16.84
C LYS A 99 -0.87 -15.32 -17.33
N ILE A 100 -1.24 -14.24 -16.64
CA ILE A 100 -2.40 -13.41 -16.99
C ILE A 100 -2.05 -12.19 -17.85
N ASN A 101 -0.85 -12.16 -18.45
CA ASN A 101 -0.37 -11.04 -19.26
C ASN A 101 -0.42 -9.69 -18.51
N GLY A 102 0.01 -9.68 -17.27
CA GLY A 102 0.10 -8.46 -16.47
C GLY A 102 1.02 -7.41 -17.11
N LEU A 103 0.77 -6.14 -16.81
CA LEU A 103 1.61 -5.04 -17.27
C LEU A 103 2.89 -4.96 -16.45
N TYR A 104 4.02 -4.79 -17.13
CA TYR A 104 5.34 -4.67 -16.54
C TYR A 104 5.96 -3.32 -16.87
N LYS A 105 6.75 -2.81 -15.93
CA LYS A 105 7.61 -1.67 -16.18
C LYS A 105 8.87 -2.14 -16.90
N ASN A 106 9.13 -1.61 -18.10
CA ASN A 106 10.25 -2.04 -18.96
C ASN A 106 11.63 -1.81 -18.33
N GLU A 107 11.76 -0.83 -17.44
CA GLU A 107 13.04 -0.44 -16.84
C GLU A 107 13.53 -1.43 -15.78
N ASP A 108 12.64 -2.00 -14.97
CA ASP A 108 12.99 -2.80 -13.80
C ASP A 108 12.18 -4.10 -13.65
N GLY A 109 11.30 -4.39 -14.62
CA GLY A 109 10.49 -5.61 -14.65
C GLY A 109 9.42 -5.71 -13.56
N ARG A 110 9.16 -4.64 -12.80
CA ARG A 110 8.13 -4.64 -11.76
C ARG A 110 6.72 -4.65 -12.35
N LEU A 111 5.83 -5.35 -11.68
CA LEU A 111 4.42 -5.40 -12.04
C LEU A 111 3.74 -4.05 -11.85
N ILE A 112 3.07 -3.56 -12.88
CA ILE A 112 2.34 -2.30 -12.82
C ILE A 112 0.94 -2.57 -12.27
N ASP A 113 0.63 -1.96 -11.11
CA ASP A 113 -0.67 -2.07 -10.45
C ASP A 113 -0.96 -0.74 -9.73
N TYR A 114 -1.71 0.13 -10.37
CA TYR A 114 -2.08 1.44 -9.82
C TYR A 114 -3.37 1.34 -9.01
N VAL A 115 -3.50 2.25 -8.04
CA VAL A 115 -4.78 2.43 -7.33
C VAL A 115 -5.83 2.90 -8.33
N SER A 116 -6.86 2.10 -8.54
CA SER A 116 -7.94 2.39 -9.49
C SER A 116 -9.29 2.48 -8.78
N PRO A 117 -9.91 3.68 -8.73
CA PRO A 117 -11.23 3.86 -8.13
C PRO A 117 -12.30 2.96 -8.74
N THR A 118 -12.21 2.71 -10.04
CA THR A 118 -13.23 1.93 -10.77
C THR A 118 -13.18 0.44 -10.46
N TYR A 119 -12.02 -0.10 -10.10
CA TYR A 119 -11.85 -1.52 -9.78
C TYR A 119 -12.59 -1.91 -8.50
N TYR A 120 -12.60 -1.03 -7.49
CA TYR A 120 -13.22 -1.29 -6.19
C TYR A 120 -14.67 -0.82 -6.09
N GLN A 121 -15.14 0.03 -7.00
CA GLN A 121 -16.51 0.58 -6.98
C GLN A 121 -17.58 -0.32 -7.62
N LYS A 122 -17.20 -1.31 -8.40
CA LYS A 122 -18.12 -2.09 -9.27
C LYS A 122 -18.46 -3.49 -8.78
N GLY A 123 -18.33 -3.79 -7.51
CA GLY A 123 -18.89 -5.02 -6.97
C GLY A 123 -20.36 -4.82 -6.62
N ASN A 124 -21.28 -5.34 -7.40
CA ASN A 124 -22.71 -5.48 -7.05
C ASN A 124 -22.90 -6.43 -5.83
N LYS A 125 -21.81 -6.76 -5.15
CA LYS A 125 -21.71 -7.72 -4.06
C LYS A 125 -21.41 -7.02 -2.75
N SER A 126 -22.20 -7.29 -1.73
CA SER A 126 -22.03 -6.68 -0.40
C SER A 126 -20.72 -7.14 0.24
N ALA A 127 -19.84 -6.18 0.59
CA ALA A 127 -18.62 -6.47 1.32
C ALA A 127 -18.93 -7.07 2.72
N VAL A 128 -20.00 -6.62 3.34
CA VAL A 128 -20.47 -7.15 4.65
C VAL A 128 -20.87 -8.62 4.51
N LEU A 129 -21.65 -8.96 3.49
CA LEU A 129 -22.08 -10.34 3.25
C LEU A 129 -20.87 -11.23 2.90
N SER A 130 -19.93 -10.74 2.12
CA SER A 130 -18.68 -11.44 1.82
C SER A 130 -17.87 -11.73 3.09
N SER A 131 -17.80 -10.77 4.01
CA SER A 131 -17.09 -10.92 5.30
C SER A 131 -17.78 -11.92 6.23
N VAL A 132 -19.11 -11.88 6.29
CA VAL A 132 -19.89 -12.87 7.08
C VAL A 132 -19.72 -14.28 6.51
N LEU A 133 -19.78 -14.43 5.19
CA LEU A 133 -19.55 -15.71 4.52
C LEU A 133 -18.11 -16.23 4.67
N ALA A 134 -17.14 -15.35 4.91
CA ALA A 134 -15.74 -15.74 5.13
C ALA A 134 -15.51 -16.49 6.48
N ILE A 135 -16.50 -16.51 7.39
CA ILE A 135 -16.50 -17.37 8.59
C ILE A 135 -16.41 -18.85 8.17
N ILE A 136 -17.02 -19.20 7.05
CA ILE A 136 -16.88 -20.54 6.46
C ILE A 136 -15.72 -20.47 5.43
N PRO A 137 -14.63 -21.24 5.60
CA PRO A 137 -13.47 -21.20 4.70
C PRO A 137 -13.89 -21.35 3.25
N GLY A 138 -13.51 -20.37 2.40
CA GLY A 138 -13.78 -20.37 0.97
C GLY A 138 -15.12 -19.76 0.54
N MET A 139 -16.14 -19.67 1.39
CA MET A 139 -17.46 -19.13 1.00
C MET A 139 -17.42 -17.65 0.61
N GLY A 140 -16.62 -16.84 1.30
CA GLY A 140 -16.42 -15.44 0.94
C GLY A 140 -15.79 -15.26 -0.45
N LYS A 141 -14.84 -16.14 -0.81
CA LYS A 141 -14.22 -16.17 -2.15
C LYS A 141 -15.23 -16.59 -3.24
N ILE A 142 -15.99 -17.64 -2.98
CA ILE A 142 -17.04 -18.13 -3.90
C ILE A 142 -18.06 -17.01 -4.15
N TYR A 143 -18.55 -16.36 -3.10
CA TYR A 143 -19.50 -15.25 -3.23
C TYR A 143 -18.90 -14.07 -4.00
N SER A 144 -17.63 -13.75 -3.81
CA SER A 144 -16.94 -12.68 -4.54
C SER A 144 -16.62 -13.05 -5.99
N GLY A 145 -16.78 -14.32 -6.40
CA GLY A 145 -16.47 -14.82 -7.74
C GLY A 145 -14.99 -15.14 -7.96
N ARG A 146 -14.20 -15.23 -6.87
CA ARG A 146 -12.76 -15.55 -6.90
C ARG A 146 -12.55 -17.01 -6.49
N VAL A 147 -13.04 -17.94 -7.32
CA VAL A 147 -13.02 -19.38 -6.98
C VAL A 147 -11.63 -19.99 -7.12
N TYR A 148 -10.74 -19.35 -7.87
CA TYR A 148 -9.43 -19.91 -8.27
C TYR A 148 -8.22 -19.11 -7.76
N ASP A 149 -8.41 -18.15 -6.85
CA ASP A 149 -7.32 -17.37 -6.24
C ASP A 149 -6.92 -17.91 -4.87
#